data_8e4b6d8e47740150fe9d3b8621369275
#
_entry.id   8e4b6d8e47740150fe9d3b8621369275
#
_cell.length_a   1.000
_cell.length_b   1.000
_cell.length_c   1.000
_cell.angle_alpha   90.00
_cell.angle_beta   90.00
_cell.angle_gamma   90.00
#
_symmetry.space_group_name_H-M   'P 1'
#
loop_
_entity.id
_entity.type
_entity.pdbx_description
1 polymer ?
#
loop_
_entity_poly.entity_id
_entity_poly.type
_entity_poly.pdbx_seq_one_letter_code
_entity_poly.pdbx_strand_id
1 'polypeptide(L)'
;MEDMNVLHLSGRLTRDGELRSTPSGIAVLEMSLASTRRNDEVVYMDCAIFGEKAEKLAEYMTKGKPMILTGQLKLDRWEKDGQKFSKHTMIVEKIVFLQDGKRNVQADSNAEVPAMQ
;
A
#
# COMPACT_ATOMS: atom_id res chain seq x y z
N MET A 1 -9.58 24.09 6.43
CA MET A 1 -10.34 22.85 6.66
C MET A 1 -9.90 21.76 5.71
N GLU A 2 -9.74 20.57 6.22
CA GLU A 2 -9.33 19.45 5.38
C GLU A 2 -10.53 18.63 4.97
N ASP A 3 -10.51 18.23 3.71
CA ASP A 3 -11.53 17.32 3.23
C ASP A 3 -11.18 15.90 3.61
N MET A 4 -12.18 15.04 3.51
CA MET A 4 -11.97 13.64 3.78
C MET A 4 -11.22 12.99 2.62
N ASN A 5 -10.20 12.24 2.93
CA ASN A 5 -9.40 11.57 1.92
C ASN A 5 -9.00 10.21 2.48
N VAL A 6 -9.81 9.20 2.16
CA VAL A 6 -9.62 7.85 2.68
C VAL A 6 -9.70 6.87 1.53
N LEU A 7 -8.73 5.97 1.49
CA LEU A 7 -8.69 4.94 0.46
C LEU A 7 -8.49 3.60 1.14
N HIS A 8 -9.35 2.64 0.81
CA HIS A 8 -9.21 1.25 1.24
C HIS A 8 -9.03 0.42 0.00
N LEU A 9 -7.98 -0.39 -0.01
CA LEU A 9 -7.69 -1.16 -1.20
C LEU A 9 -7.12 -2.51 -0.77
N SER A 10 -7.61 -3.59 -1.36
CA SER A 10 -7.03 -4.90 -1.11
C SER A 10 -6.44 -5.43 -2.39
N GLY A 11 -5.47 -6.31 -2.25
CA GLY A 11 -4.82 -6.89 -3.42
C GLY A 11 -3.57 -7.62 -3.03
N ARG A 12 -2.68 -7.79 -4.00
CA ARG A 12 -1.41 -8.48 -3.80
C ARG A 12 -0.27 -7.60 -4.27
N LEU A 13 0.86 -7.71 -3.59
CA LEU A 13 2.03 -6.95 -4.01
C LEU A 13 2.55 -7.51 -5.33
N THR A 14 2.94 -6.61 -6.23
CA THR A 14 3.46 -7.01 -7.53
C THR A 14 4.94 -7.33 -7.48
N ARG A 15 5.62 -6.85 -6.44
CA ARG A 15 7.04 -7.08 -6.23
C ARG A 15 7.32 -6.91 -4.74
N ASP A 16 8.53 -7.28 -4.34
CA ASP A 16 8.93 -7.05 -2.96
C ASP A 16 8.95 -5.56 -2.67
N GLY A 17 8.61 -5.20 -1.44
CA GLY A 17 8.71 -3.82 -1.03
C GLY A 17 10.15 -3.36 -1.01
N GLU A 18 10.37 -2.09 -1.31
CA GLU A 18 11.70 -1.52 -1.39
C GLU A 18 11.88 -0.45 -0.34
N LEU A 19 12.81 -0.66 0.56
CA LEU A 19 13.06 0.28 1.65
C LEU A 19 14.10 1.29 1.22
N ARG A 20 13.77 2.57 1.36
CA ARG A 20 14.65 3.67 1.02
C ARG A 20 14.64 4.69 2.13
N SER A 21 15.52 5.68 2.01
CA SER A 21 15.54 6.82 2.92
C SER A 21 15.37 8.09 2.12
N THR A 22 14.64 9.04 2.72
CA THR A 22 14.55 10.37 2.12
C THR A 22 15.83 11.13 2.45
N PRO A 23 16.07 12.26 1.77
CA PRO A 23 17.24 13.09 2.10
C PRO A 23 17.27 13.53 3.55
N SER A 24 16.11 13.67 4.19
CA SER A 24 16.07 14.05 5.60
C SER A 24 16.21 12.87 6.54
N GLY A 25 16.42 11.66 5.99
CA GLY A 25 16.68 10.50 6.84
C GLY A 25 15.47 9.70 7.27
N ILE A 26 14.32 9.96 6.67
CA ILE A 26 13.10 9.24 7.01
C ILE A 26 13.01 7.98 6.16
N ALA A 27 12.70 6.86 6.79
CA ALA A 27 12.54 5.60 6.06
C ALA A 27 11.25 5.63 5.25
N VAL A 28 11.32 5.11 4.03
CA VAL A 28 10.17 5.00 3.15
C VAL A 28 10.16 3.60 2.55
N LEU A 29 9.05 2.91 2.69
CA LEU A 29 8.88 1.59 2.09
C LEU A 29 7.94 1.75 0.90
N GLU A 30 8.46 1.50 -0.29
CA GLU A 30 7.70 1.67 -1.53
C GLU A 30 7.21 0.33 -2.04
N MET A 31 5.96 0.30 -2.48
CA MET A 31 5.32 -0.93 -2.91
C MET A 31 4.38 -0.64 -4.06
N SER A 32 4.00 -1.70 -4.76
CA SER A 32 2.97 -1.61 -5.79
C SER A 32 1.96 -2.70 -5.53
N LEU A 33 0.70 -2.33 -5.42
CA LEU A 33 -0.39 -3.27 -5.13
C LEU A 33 -1.23 -3.47 -6.38
N ALA A 34 -1.53 -4.73 -6.69
CA ALA A 34 -2.42 -5.07 -7.78
C ALA A 34 -3.76 -5.46 -7.18
N SER A 35 -4.79 -4.71 -7.52
CA SER A 35 -6.14 -4.95 -7.02
C SER A 35 -7.02 -5.34 -8.21
N THR A 36 -7.61 -6.52 -8.14
CA THR A 36 -8.36 -7.06 -9.25
C THR A 36 -9.83 -6.66 -9.15
N ARG A 37 -10.33 -6.09 -10.23
CA ARG A 37 -11.73 -5.76 -10.34
C ARG A 37 -12.45 -6.89 -11.04
N ARG A 38 -13.76 -6.70 -11.28
CA ARG A 38 -14.53 -7.68 -12.02
C ARG A 38 -13.97 -7.83 -13.43
N ASN A 39 -14.17 -8.99 -14.02
CA ASN A 39 -13.70 -9.29 -15.37
C ASN A 39 -12.18 -9.29 -15.47
N ASP A 40 -11.51 -9.58 -14.36
CA ASP A 40 -10.06 -9.70 -14.32
C ASP A 40 -9.31 -8.44 -14.69
N GLU A 41 -10.00 -7.31 -14.61
CA GLU A 41 -9.35 -6.03 -14.81
C GLU A 41 -8.55 -5.71 -13.54
N VAL A 42 -7.32 -5.26 -13.71
CA VAL A 42 -6.43 -5.02 -12.58
C VAL A 42 -6.08 -3.54 -12.46
N VAL A 43 -6.19 -3.03 -11.25
CA VAL A 43 -5.77 -1.67 -10.94
C VAL A 43 -4.46 -1.76 -10.18
N TYR A 44 -3.48 -0.99 -10.61
CA TYR A 44 -2.19 -0.94 -9.94
C TYR A 44 -2.06 0.35 -9.17
N MET A 45 -1.64 0.26 -7.93
CA MET A 45 -1.50 1.44 -7.09
C MET A 45 -0.13 1.44 -6.43
N ASP A 46 0.62 2.51 -6.68
CA ASP A 46 1.88 2.70 -5.98
C ASP A 46 1.58 3.17 -4.57
N CYS A 47 2.26 2.57 -3.60
CA CYS A 47 2.00 2.80 -2.19
C CYS A 47 3.29 3.09 -1.47
N ALA A 48 3.19 3.85 -0.39
CA ALA A 48 4.35 4.16 0.43
C ALA A 48 3.98 4.18 1.90
N ILE A 49 4.88 3.65 2.73
CA ILE A 49 4.77 3.71 4.17
C ILE A 49 5.97 4.48 4.68
N PHE A 50 5.75 5.41 5.59
CA PHE A 50 6.84 6.25 6.10
C PHE A 50 7.15 5.97 7.56
N GLY A 51 8.42 6.16 7.93
CA GLY A 51 8.84 6.15 9.33
C GLY A 51 9.18 4.77 9.84
N GLU A 52 9.10 4.62 11.15
CA GLU A 52 9.45 3.36 11.81
C GLU A 52 8.65 2.18 11.30
N LYS A 53 7.39 2.44 10.98
CA LYS A 53 6.54 1.39 10.47
C LYS A 53 7.11 0.81 9.18
N ALA A 54 7.72 1.66 8.36
CA ALA A 54 8.34 1.21 7.12
C ALA A 54 9.43 0.21 7.41
N GLU A 55 10.28 0.50 8.38
CA GLU A 55 11.38 -0.39 8.73
C GLU A 55 10.89 -1.71 9.29
N LYS A 56 9.86 -1.65 10.13
CA LYS A 56 9.35 -2.85 10.78
C LYS A 56 8.64 -3.77 9.79
N LEU A 57 8.01 -3.21 8.79
CA LEU A 57 7.20 -3.99 7.87
C LEU A 57 7.95 -4.45 6.62
N ALA A 58 9.14 -3.91 6.38
CA ALA A 58 9.85 -4.18 5.14
C ALA A 58 10.02 -5.67 4.86
N GLU A 59 10.38 -6.45 5.87
CA GLU A 59 10.65 -7.87 5.66
C GLU A 59 9.39 -8.67 5.35
N TYR A 60 8.23 -8.12 5.65
CA TYR A 60 6.98 -8.82 5.40
C TYR A 60 6.35 -8.47 4.06
N MET A 61 6.92 -7.51 3.36
CA MET A 61 6.34 -7.03 2.11
C MET A 61 6.95 -7.76 0.93
N THR A 62 6.48 -8.98 0.69
CA THR A 62 7.02 -9.81 -0.36
C THR A 62 6.04 -9.94 -1.51
N LYS A 63 6.59 -10.18 -2.70
CA LYS A 63 5.81 -10.30 -3.92
C LYS A 63 4.70 -11.33 -3.74
N GLY A 64 3.50 -10.97 -4.18
CA GLY A 64 2.35 -11.87 -4.13
C GLY A 64 1.60 -11.90 -2.83
N LYS A 65 2.09 -11.23 -1.81
CA LYS A 65 1.44 -11.28 -0.50
C LYS A 65 0.12 -10.51 -0.53
N PRO A 66 -0.98 -11.13 -0.08
CA PRO A 66 -2.27 -10.46 -0.09
C PRO A 66 -2.44 -9.61 1.16
N MET A 67 -3.09 -8.46 0.99
CA MET A 67 -3.28 -7.55 2.10
C MET A 67 -4.36 -6.54 1.83
N ILE A 68 -4.80 -5.88 2.89
CA ILE A 68 -5.71 -4.75 2.79
C ILE A 68 -4.95 -3.53 3.28
N LEU A 69 -4.98 -2.47 2.49
CA LEU A 69 -4.31 -1.22 2.83
C LEU A 69 -5.34 -0.13 3.03
N THR A 70 -5.10 0.70 4.03
CA THR A 70 -5.92 1.87 4.29
C THR A 70 -5.02 3.08 4.39
N GLY A 71 -5.41 4.17 3.75
CA GLY A 71 -4.62 5.37 3.81
C GLY A 71 -5.24 6.50 3.03
N GLN A 72 -4.41 7.33 2.44
CA GLN A 72 -4.83 8.52 1.73
C GLN A 72 -4.21 8.56 0.35
N LEU A 73 -4.90 9.20 -0.57
CA LEU A 73 -4.34 9.47 -1.88
C LEU A 73 -3.51 10.73 -1.82
N LYS A 74 -2.39 10.71 -2.49
CA LYS A 74 -1.51 11.86 -2.61
C LYS A 74 -1.19 12.05 -4.07
N LEU A 75 -1.13 13.30 -4.51
CA LEU A 75 -0.74 13.61 -5.88
C LEU A 75 0.70 14.04 -5.89
N ASP A 76 1.53 13.28 -6.60
CA ASP A 76 2.94 13.63 -6.78
C ASP A 76 3.10 14.32 -8.12
N ARG A 77 3.79 15.44 -8.12
CA ARG A 77 4.06 16.20 -9.32
C ARG A 77 5.55 16.42 -9.45
N TRP A 78 6.03 16.31 -10.67
CA TRP A 78 7.45 16.59 -10.91
C TRP A 78 7.60 17.05 -12.35
N GLU A 79 8.78 17.57 -12.62
CA GLU A 79 9.09 18.11 -13.94
C GLU A 79 10.38 17.47 -14.41
N LYS A 80 10.42 17.08 -15.67
CA LYS A 80 11.60 16.47 -16.24
C LYS A 80 11.71 16.91 -17.69
N ASP A 81 12.87 17.46 -18.05
CA ASP A 81 13.14 17.91 -19.41
C ASP A 81 12.06 18.85 -19.92
N GLY A 82 11.58 19.74 -19.06
CA GLY A 82 10.58 20.70 -19.44
C GLY A 82 9.16 20.20 -19.46
N GLN A 83 8.96 18.91 -19.19
CA GLN A 83 7.63 18.33 -19.17
C GLN A 83 7.17 18.10 -17.75
N LYS A 84 5.88 18.32 -17.53
CA LYS A 84 5.29 18.16 -16.21
C LYS A 84 4.60 16.81 -16.13
N PHE A 85 4.84 16.11 -15.03
CA PHE A 85 4.26 14.80 -14.80
C PHE A 85 3.55 14.80 -13.46
N SER A 86 2.57 13.91 -13.34
CA SER A 86 1.92 13.71 -12.06
C SER A 86 1.44 12.28 -11.97
N LYS A 87 1.32 11.79 -10.75
CA LYS A 87 0.72 10.49 -10.52
C LYS A 87 0.18 10.45 -9.11
N HIS A 88 -0.79 9.58 -8.90
CA HIS A 88 -1.36 9.37 -7.57
C HIS A 88 -0.61 8.26 -6.87
N THR A 89 -0.37 8.46 -5.59
CA THR A 89 0.28 7.48 -4.74
C THR A 89 -0.55 7.33 -3.48
N MET A 90 -0.60 6.14 -2.94
CA MET A 90 -1.31 5.91 -1.69
C MET A 90 -0.34 5.97 -0.53
N ILE A 91 -0.61 6.86 0.43
CA ILE A 91 0.15 6.90 1.67
C ILE A 91 -0.55 5.96 2.63
N VAL A 92 0.11 4.86 2.97
CA VAL A 92 -0.52 3.80 3.74
C VAL A 92 -0.40 4.09 5.23
N GLU A 93 -1.54 4.00 5.92
CA GLU A 93 -1.58 4.24 7.37
C GLU A 93 -1.83 2.96 8.14
N LYS A 94 -2.49 2.00 7.52
CA LYS A 94 -2.85 0.77 8.20
C LYS A 94 -2.82 -0.39 7.23
N ILE A 95 -2.34 -1.54 7.72
CA ILE A 95 -2.23 -2.74 6.90
C ILE A 95 -2.84 -3.91 7.65
N VAL A 96 -3.60 -4.71 6.92
CA VAL A 96 -4.08 -5.99 7.43
C VAL A 96 -3.57 -7.04 6.46
N PHE A 97 -2.76 -7.97 6.96
CA PHE A 97 -2.26 -9.05 6.13
C PHE A 97 -3.30 -10.15 6.04
N LEU A 98 -3.47 -10.70 4.85
CA LEU A 98 -4.39 -11.79 4.62
C LEU A 98 -3.61 -13.07 4.41
N GLN A 99 -4.27 -14.20 4.63
CA GLN A 99 -3.62 -15.48 4.40
C GLN A 99 -3.77 -15.85 2.94
N ASP A 100 -2.68 -16.28 2.37
CA ASP A 100 -2.63 -16.54 0.95
C ASP A 100 -3.28 -17.87 0.65
N GLY A 101 -4.49 -17.81 0.11
CA GLY A 101 -5.16 -19.03 -0.33
C GLY A 101 -5.63 -19.93 0.73
N LYS A 102 -5.43 -19.61 2.00
CA LYS A 102 -5.88 -20.41 3.09
C LYS A 102 -6.96 -19.71 3.82
N ARG A 103 -7.72 -20.47 4.55
CA ARG A 103 -8.68 -19.86 5.40
C ARG A 103 -7.97 -19.02 6.41
N ASN A 104 -8.46 -17.88 6.62
CA ASN A 104 -7.89 -16.98 7.54
C ASN A 104 -8.22 -17.31 8.94
N VAL A 105 -7.38 -17.23 9.75
CA VAL A 105 -7.57 -17.59 11.04
C VAL A 105 -7.99 -16.54 11.95
N GLN A 106 -8.07 -16.08 11.87
CA GLN A 106 -8.17 -15.30 12.48
C GLN A 106 -8.09 -14.69 12.83
N ALA A 107 -7.91 -14.49 12.89
CA ALA A 107 -7.69 -13.92 13.11
C ALA A 107 -7.41 -13.17 13.49
N ASP A 108 -7.36 -12.96 13.58
CA ASP A 108 -7.06 -12.37 13.83
C ASP A 108 -7.27 -11.64 14.04
N SER A 109 -7.32 -11.64 14.24
CA SER A 109 -7.51 -11.05 14.27
C SER A 109 -7.80 -10.36 14.48
N ASN A 110 -7.97 -10.19 14.50
CA ASN A 110 -8.28 -9.53 14.50
C ASN A 110 -8.83 -9.03 14.29
N ALA A 111 -9.04 -9.01 14.23
CA ALA A 111 -9.47 -8.63 13.79
C ALA A 111 -9.94 -8.04 13.54
N GLU A 112 -10.06 -7.65 13.47
CA GLU A 112 -10.53 -7.09 12.98
C GLU A 112 -10.94 -7.03 12.02
N VAL A 113 -11.05 -7.08 11.52
CA VAL A 113 -11.45 -7.06 10.46
C VAL A 113 -12.11 -7.55 10.00
N PRO A 114 -12.23 -7.69 10.04
CA PRO A 114 -12.75 -8.17 9.33
C PRO A 114 -13.53 -8.02 8.70
N ALA A 115 -13.77 -7.70 8.80
CA ALA A 115 -14.58 -7.66 8.29
C ALA A 115 -14.84 -7.36 7.24
N MET A 116 -14.85 -7.10 6.89
CA MET A 116 -15.15 -6.87 5.86
C MET A 116 -15.09 -7.72 5.09
N GLN A 117 -15.10 -8.10 5.08
CA GLN A 117 -15.02 -8.89 4.25
C GLN A 117 -15.77 -9.03 3.61
#